data_ac729ff5dc683cc5f1bb5a253445aece
#
_entry.id   ac729ff5dc683cc5f1bb5a253445aece
#
_cell.length_a   1.000
_cell.length_b   1.000
_cell.length_c   1.000
_cell.angle_alpha   90.00
_cell.angle_beta   90.00
_cell.angle_gamma   90.00
#
_symmetry.space_group_name_H-M   'P 1'
#
loop_
_entity.id
_entity.type
_entity.pdbx_description
1 polymer ?
#
loop_
_entity_poly.entity_id
_entity_poly.type
_entity_poly.pdbx_seq_one_letter_code
_entity_poly.pdbx_strand_id
1 'polypeptide(L)'
;NMKWIRLKPKFGDIILNTGDYMQRISNDIFPSTTHRVSRPQESNLIGKPRVSFPMAIYVWEDEILEVLPNLENPKYEPIRAEKFHTSITSKYYGDEYSKNVSD
;
A
#
# COMPACT_ATOMS: atom_id res chain seq x y z
N ASN A 1 -18.33 -8.02 -6.31
CA ASN A 1 -18.10 -7.33 -7.60
C ASN A 1 -17.19 -6.12 -7.34
N MET A 2 -15.91 -6.22 -7.72
CA MET A 2 -15.00 -5.07 -7.68
C MET A 2 -15.45 -4.03 -8.70
N LYS A 3 -15.72 -2.80 -8.23
CA LYS A 3 -16.06 -1.66 -9.08
C LYS A 3 -14.95 -0.62 -8.97
N TRP A 4 -14.39 -0.22 -10.09
CA TRP A 4 -13.43 0.88 -10.13
C TRP A 4 -14.12 2.22 -9.88
N ILE A 5 -13.59 2.98 -8.93
CA ILE A 5 -14.05 4.32 -8.63
C ILE A 5 -12.95 5.29 -9.04
N ARG A 6 -13.28 6.25 -9.89
CA ARG A 6 -12.34 7.30 -10.28
C ARG A 6 -12.32 8.39 -9.22
N LEU A 7 -11.17 8.63 -8.65
CA LEU A 7 -10.94 9.77 -7.76
C LEU A 7 -10.72 11.03 -8.61
N LYS A 8 -11.40 12.11 -8.25
CA LYS A 8 -11.24 13.45 -8.86
C LYS A 8 -10.92 14.46 -7.75
N PRO A 9 -9.67 14.50 -7.28
CA PRO A 9 -9.26 15.43 -6.24
C PRO A 9 -9.34 16.87 -6.75
N LYS A 10 -9.71 17.77 -5.84
CA LYS A 10 -9.66 19.21 -6.10
C LYS A 10 -8.31 19.76 -5.69
N PHE A 11 -8.03 21.00 -6.08
CA PHE A 11 -6.83 21.70 -5.62
C PHE A 11 -6.82 21.79 -4.08
N GLY A 12 -5.73 21.38 -3.46
CA GLY A 12 -5.56 21.34 -2.01
C GLY A 12 -5.98 20.04 -1.33
N ASP A 13 -6.60 19.10 -2.05
CA ASP A 13 -6.93 17.79 -1.49
C ASP A 13 -5.68 16.93 -1.28
N ILE A 14 -5.63 16.21 -0.16
CA ILE A 14 -4.67 15.16 0.11
C ILE A 14 -5.40 13.82 0.01
N ILE A 15 -4.87 12.92 -0.83
CA ILE A 15 -5.41 11.57 -0.95
C ILE A 15 -4.66 10.64 -0.01
N LEU A 16 -5.36 10.04 0.93
CA LEU A 16 -4.84 8.98 1.78
C LEU A 16 -5.31 7.62 1.26
N ASN A 17 -4.37 6.70 1.20
CA ASN A 17 -4.62 5.33 0.78
C ASN A 17 -4.03 4.37 1.81
N THR A 18 -4.87 3.52 2.38
CA THR A 18 -4.41 2.48 3.30
C THR A 18 -3.80 1.32 2.52
N GLY A 19 -2.67 0.83 2.99
CA GLY A 19 -1.95 -0.27 2.37
C GLY A 19 -1.93 -1.52 3.26
N ASP A 20 -1.14 -2.51 2.85
CA ASP A 20 -1.08 -3.84 3.46
C ASP A 20 -0.64 -3.83 4.94
N TYR A 21 0.22 -2.87 5.33
CA TYR A 21 0.61 -2.68 6.72
C TYR A 21 -0.61 -2.30 7.59
N MET A 22 -1.37 -1.28 7.16
CA MET A 22 -2.54 -0.83 7.90
C MET A 22 -3.62 -1.92 7.93
N GLN A 23 -3.83 -2.63 6.83
CA GLN A 23 -4.77 -3.76 6.78
C GLN A 23 -4.42 -4.81 7.83
N ARG A 24 -3.15 -5.18 7.92
CA ARG A 24 -2.67 -6.20 8.85
C ARG A 24 -2.84 -5.78 10.30
N ILE A 25 -2.31 -4.63 10.70
CA ILE A 25 -2.36 -4.17 12.10
C ILE A 25 -3.77 -3.82 12.56
N SER A 26 -4.64 -3.41 11.65
CA SER A 26 -6.04 -3.13 11.94
C SER A 26 -6.97 -4.35 11.86
N ASN A 27 -6.43 -5.55 11.66
CA ASN A 27 -7.24 -6.78 11.54
C ASN A 27 -8.32 -6.69 10.45
N ASP A 28 -7.98 -6.12 9.29
CA ASP A 28 -8.86 -5.84 8.13
C ASP A 28 -9.90 -4.72 8.32
N ILE A 29 -9.84 -3.94 9.40
CA ILE A 29 -10.74 -2.78 9.56
C ILE A 29 -10.45 -1.74 8.45
N PHE A 30 -9.17 -1.53 8.12
CA PHE A 30 -8.73 -0.67 7.03
C PHE A 30 -8.12 -1.50 5.90
N PRO A 31 -8.91 -1.93 4.91
CA PRO A 31 -8.41 -2.81 3.87
C PRO A 31 -7.42 -2.11 2.93
N SER A 32 -6.41 -2.84 2.48
CA SER A 32 -5.54 -2.41 1.39
C SER A 32 -6.33 -2.43 0.09
N THR A 33 -6.60 -1.25 -0.47
CA THR A 33 -7.44 -1.12 -1.65
C THR A 33 -6.59 -1.09 -2.92
N THR A 34 -6.86 -2.00 -3.85
CA THR A 34 -6.20 -2.02 -5.16
C THR A 34 -6.47 -0.71 -5.90
N HIS A 35 -5.42 -0.06 -6.34
CA HIS A 35 -5.48 1.21 -7.05
C HIS A 35 -4.53 1.23 -8.25
N ARG A 36 -4.82 2.08 -9.20
CA ARG A 36 -3.98 2.28 -10.39
C ARG A 36 -4.09 3.69 -10.92
N VAL A 37 -3.09 4.10 -11.66
CA VAL A 37 -3.16 5.30 -12.50
C VAL A 37 -3.88 4.94 -13.80
N SER A 38 -4.87 5.73 -14.19
CA SER A 38 -5.57 5.57 -15.45
C SER A 38 -5.21 6.70 -16.43
N ARG A 39 -5.34 6.41 -17.74
CA ARG A 39 -5.20 7.42 -18.78
C ARG A 39 -6.22 8.55 -18.57
N PRO A 40 -5.87 9.82 -18.77
CA PRO A 40 -6.83 10.90 -18.73
C PRO A 40 -7.90 10.71 -19.80
N GLN A 41 -9.13 11.14 -19.50
CA GLN A 41 -10.25 11.10 -20.45
C GLN A 41 -10.32 12.38 -21.29
N GLU A 42 -9.82 13.47 -20.75
CA GLU A 42 -9.75 14.76 -21.40
C GLU A 42 -8.72 14.74 -22.52
N SER A 43 -9.17 14.98 -23.75
CA SER A 43 -8.30 14.93 -24.96
C SER A 43 -7.10 15.87 -24.90
N ASN A 44 -7.26 17.03 -24.25
CA ASN A 44 -6.21 18.03 -24.07
C ASN A 44 -5.12 17.61 -23.07
N LEU A 45 -5.34 16.54 -22.29
CA LEU A 45 -4.38 15.99 -21.33
C LEU A 45 -3.67 14.74 -21.85
N ILE A 46 -4.16 14.15 -22.93
CA ILE A 46 -3.55 12.95 -23.52
C ILE A 46 -2.17 13.32 -24.09
N GLY A 47 -1.16 12.54 -23.70
CA GLY A 47 0.22 12.77 -24.13
C GLY A 47 0.98 13.85 -23.36
N LYS A 48 0.34 14.55 -22.41
CA LYS A 48 1.03 15.50 -21.56
C LYS A 48 1.69 14.80 -20.35
N PRO A 49 2.86 15.27 -19.92
CA PRO A 49 3.50 14.74 -18.72
C PRO A 49 2.68 15.05 -17.48
N ARG A 50 2.72 14.12 -16.51
CA ARG A 50 2.09 14.26 -15.20
C ARG A 50 3.11 13.97 -14.11
N VAL A 51 3.17 14.82 -13.12
CA VAL A 51 3.99 14.63 -11.93
C VAL A 51 3.11 14.30 -10.74
N SER A 52 3.57 13.43 -9.85
CA SER A 52 2.95 13.14 -8.56
C SER A 52 4.03 12.93 -7.51
N PHE A 53 3.71 13.26 -6.27
CA PHE A 53 4.60 13.14 -5.11
C PHE A 53 3.94 12.21 -4.08
N PRO A 54 4.06 10.88 -4.27
CA PRO A 54 3.59 9.95 -3.27
C PRO A 54 4.53 9.98 -2.06
N MET A 55 3.94 9.93 -0.85
CA MET A 55 4.66 9.73 0.39
C MET A 55 4.19 8.41 0.99
N ALA A 56 5.10 7.45 1.13
CA ALA A 56 4.83 6.20 1.80
C ALA A 56 5.24 6.31 3.27
N ILE A 57 4.37 5.83 4.16
CA ILE A 57 4.63 5.79 5.60
C ILE A 57 4.77 4.32 5.97
N TYR A 58 5.95 3.98 6.48
CA TYR A 58 6.29 2.64 6.94
C TYR A 58 6.65 2.68 8.43
N VAL A 59 6.63 1.53 9.06
CA VAL A 59 7.26 1.31 10.37
C VAL A 59 8.74 0.95 10.16
N TRP A 60 9.53 0.99 11.24
CA TRP A 60 10.92 0.56 11.19
C TRP A 60 11.05 -0.93 10.86
N GLU A 61 12.13 -1.31 10.20
CA GLU A 61 12.33 -2.68 9.68
C GLU A 61 12.38 -3.75 10.78
N ASP A 62 12.87 -3.38 11.96
CA ASP A 62 12.99 -4.25 13.14
C ASP A 62 11.71 -4.33 13.99
N GLU A 63 10.71 -3.48 13.71
CA GLU A 63 9.43 -3.52 14.40
C GLU A 63 8.63 -4.79 14.10
N ILE A 64 7.81 -5.19 15.05
CA ILE A 64 6.88 -6.32 14.90
C ILE A 64 5.52 -5.77 14.49
N LEU A 65 5.06 -6.21 13.33
CA LEU A 65 3.71 -5.98 12.87
C LEU A 65 2.80 -7.01 13.50
N GLU A 66 2.02 -6.59 14.47
CA GLU A 66 0.99 -7.40 15.10
C GLU A 66 -0.36 -6.67 15.05
N VAL A 67 -1.43 -7.43 15.19
CA VAL A 67 -2.78 -6.86 15.31
C VAL A 67 -2.83 -6.04 16.59
N LEU A 68 -3.42 -4.84 16.51
CA LEU A 68 -3.52 -3.93 17.66
C LEU A 68 -4.19 -4.63 18.85
N PRO A 69 -3.66 -4.48 20.08
CA PRO A 69 -4.05 -5.28 21.24
C PRO A 69 -5.49 -5.08 21.70
N ASN A 70 -6.15 -4.02 21.26
CA ASN A 70 -7.55 -3.74 21.52
C ASN A 70 -8.53 -4.40 20.53
N LEU A 71 -8.00 -5.19 19.58
CA LEU A 71 -8.80 -5.90 18.59
C LEU A 71 -8.85 -7.39 18.94
N GLU A 72 -10.06 -7.92 18.99
CA GLU A 72 -10.29 -9.33 19.29
C GLU A 72 -10.09 -10.22 18.04
N ASN A 73 -9.80 -11.50 18.29
CA ASN A 73 -9.67 -12.52 17.25
C ASN A 73 -8.68 -12.13 16.13
N PRO A 74 -7.38 -11.99 16.43
CA PRO A 74 -6.39 -11.59 15.45
C PRO A 74 -6.31 -12.61 14.31
N LYS A 75 -6.42 -12.13 13.08
CA LYS A 75 -6.34 -12.93 11.84
C LYS A 75 -4.90 -13.15 11.38
N TYR A 76 -3.98 -12.38 11.91
CA TYR A 76 -2.59 -12.33 11.47
C TYR A 76 -1.64 -12.61 12.61
N GLU A 77 -0.71 -13.52 12.38
CA GLU A 77 0.40 -13.76 13.30
C GLU A 77 1.41 -12.60 13.29
N PRO A 78 2.05 -12.29 14.43
CA PRO A 78 3.10 -11.28 14.45
C PRO A 78 4.23 -11.59 13.46
N ILE A 79 4.72 -10.58 12.77
CA ILE A 79 5.80 -10.71 11.78
C ILE A 79 6.72 -9.48 11.83
N ARG A 80 8.02 -9.66 11.63
CA ARG A 80 8.93 -8.51 11.46
C ARG A 80 8.57 -7.72 10.22
N ALA A 81 8.60 -6.39 10.34
CA ALA A 81 8.25 -5.47 9.25
C ALA A 81 9.10 -5.71 8.00
N GLU A 82 10.41 -5.95 8.15
CA GLU A 82 11.32 -6.34 7.07
C GLU A 82 10.84 -7.57 6.29
N LYS A 83 10.50 -8.65 7.00
CA LYS A 83 10.00 -9.88 6.37
C LYS A 83 8.68 -9.66 5.65
N PHE A 84 7.80 -8.89 6.27
CA PHE A 84 6.52 -8.55 5.67
C PHE A 84 6.70 -7.72 4.40
N HIS A 85 7.55 -6.68 4.45
CA HIS A 85 7.89 -5.85 3.31
C HIS A 85 8.44 -6.68 2.14
N THR A 86 9.43 -7.53 2.42
CA THR A 86 10.01 -8.44 1.43
C THR A 86 8.94 -9.34 0.80
N SER A 87 8.04 -9.90 1.60
CA SER A 87 6.97 -10.79 1.11
C SER A 87 5.99 -10.09 0.17
N ILE A 88 5.75 -8.80 0.37
CA ILE A 88 4.88 -8.00 -0.50
C ILE A 88 5.61 -7.62 -1.77
N THR A 89 6.81 -7.08 -1.65
CA THR A 89 7.59 -6.59 -2.79
C THR A 89 7.96 -7.71 -3.76
N SER A 90 8.29 -8.91 -3.25
CA SER A 90 8.58 -10.08 -4.08
C SER A 90 7.40 -10.49 -4.97
N LYS A 91 6.15 -10.25 -4.54
CA LYS A 91 4.97 -10.51 -5.37
C LYS A 91 4.88 -9.60 -6.60
N TYR A 92 5.46 -8.39 -6.53
CA TYR A 92 5.38 -7.40 -7.59
C TYR A 92 6.65 -7.31 -8.43
N TYR A 93 7.81 -7.58 -7.84
CA TYR A 93 9.12 -7.38 -8.48
C TYR A 93 9.92 -8.67 -8.69
N GLY A 94 9.38 -9.82 -8.26
CA GLY A 94 10.03 -11.13 -8.38
C GLY A 94 11.04 -11.41 -7.26
N ASP A 95 11.50 -12.68 -7.22
CA ASP A 95 12.34 -13.20 -6.14
C ASP A 95 13.77 -12.61 -6.11
N GLU A 96 14.20 -11.94 -7.18
CA GLU A 96 15.51 -11.28 -7.19
C GLU A 96 15.59 -10.11 -6.21
N TYR A 97 14.46 -9.50 -5.89
CA TYR A 97 14.40 -8.42 -4.90
C TYR A 97 14.67 -8.92 -3.49
N SER A 98 14.26 -10.14 -3.17
CA SER A 98 14.46 -10.75 -1.84
C SER A 98 15.91 -11.12 -1.54
N LYS A 99 16.75 -11.31 -2.57
CA LYS A 99 18.16 -11.70 -2.42
C LYS A 99 19.07 -10.54 -2.02
N ASN A 100 18.65 -9.31 -2.22
CA ASN A 100 19.44 -8.10 -1.92
C ASN A 100 19.20 -7.55 -0.50
N VAL A 101 18.33 -8.18 0.29
CA VAL A 101 17.94 -7.72 1.65
C VAL A 101 18.51 -8.65 2.74
N SER A 102 19.34 -9.61 2.39
CA SER A 102 19.84 -10.64 3.33
C SER A 102 21.33 -10.53 3.66
N ASP A 103 21.94 -9.32 3.65
CA ASP A 103 23.28 -9.06 4.19
C ASP A 103 23.24 -8.13 5.39
#